data_0140fa65a31490f1c3dabe9f9b40d98c
#
_entry.id   0140fa65a31490f1c3dabe9f9b40d98c
#
_cell.length_a   1.000
_cell.length_b   1.000
_cell.length_c   1.000
_cell.angle_alpha   90.00
_cell.angle_beta   90.00
_cell.angle_gamma   90.00
#
_symmetry.space_group_name_H-M   'P 1'
#
loop_
_entity.id
_entity.type
_entity.pdbx_description
1 polymer ?
#
loop_
_entity_poly.entity_id
_entity_poly.type
_entity_poly.pdbx_seq_one_letter_code
_entity_poly.pdbx_strand_id
1 'polypeptide(L)'
;KTLESLWVYTDELGGQPNCPITYKDGYIYAGFWNSEARNANFACINTIDEDHASTTEAKYSSWTYTRAGGFYWAGAYVTDKLAIVGTDDGARGYDTNGAALLVFDRDTGEKLDAHEGIRGDLRSNVSHDPESDRVFFTTKGGILGNAKIDWETGKILDYKEAVISDANGNTYAMSTCTPSVYNGRIYIGVSGTSQFGANRGHAIAVYDLNGDGSMTKAYAYGIIGYPQTSAMVTTAYAGEDGYVYIYLPYNYTPGGISVLKDRPGQTAPLTTTNSGYSEVFTPAAPLAQYCICSTIADQYGTLYYKNDSCYMMAITSKIESLEITQY
;
A
#
# COMPACT_ATOMS: atom_id res chain seq x y z
N LYS A 1 6.06 23.70 -22.90
CA LYS A 1 6.80 22.45 -23.21
C LYS A 1 5.76 21.38 -23.49
N THR A 2 5.89 20.66 -24.58
CA THR A 2 5.17 19.41 -24.89
C THR A 2 5.93 18.23 -24.28
N LEU A 3 5.19 17.24 -23.74
CA LEU A 3 5.75 15.96 -23.34
C LEU A 3 5.62 15.01 -24.54
N GLU A 4 6.65 14.25 -24.80
CA GLU A 4 6.69 13.22 -25.84
C GLU A 4 7.01 11.87 -25.19
N SER A 5 6.48 10.79 -25.75
CA SER A 5 6.84 9.43 -25.36
C SER A 5 8.28 9.16 -25.79
N LEU A 6 9.06 8.52 -24.92
CA LEU A 6 10.41 8.05 -25.26
C LEU A 6 10.33 6.63 -25.85
N TRP A 7 9.51 5.77 -25.25
CA TRP A 7 9.31 4.39 -25.66
C TRP A 7 7.97 3.85 -25.15
N VAL A 8 7.53 2.72 -25.68
CA VAL A 8 6.30 2.04 -25.27
C VAL A 8 6.60 0.57 -25.00
N TYR A 9 6.32 0.13 -23.77
CA TYR A 9 6.35 -1.30 -23.43
C TYR A 9 4.94 -1.91 -23.56
N THR A 10 4.87 -3.04 -24.24
CA THR A 10 3.65 -3.86 -24.32
C THR A 10 3.95 -5.25 -23.80
N ASP A 11 3.20 -5.68 -22.78
CA ASP A 11 3.36 -7.03 -22.22
C ASP A 11 2.88 -8.10 -23.20
N GLU A 12 3.66 -9.19 -23.38
CA GLU A 12 3.37 -10.24 -24.35
C GLU A 12 2.07 -11.01 -24.09
N LEU A 13 1.70 -11.16 -22.80
CA LEU A 13 0.42 -11.79 -22.42
C LEU A 13 -0.74 -10.79 -22.42
N GLY A 14 -0.45 -9.51 -22.63
CA GLY A 14 -1.42 -8.43 -22.48
C GLY A 14 -1.83 -8.22 -21.00
N GLY A 15 -3.01 -7.67 -20.81
CA GLY A 15 -3.51 -7.42 -19.47
C GLY A 15 -3.41 -5.95 -19.05
N GLN A 16 -3.86 -5.68 -17.84
CA GLN A 16 -3.91 -4.32 -17.27
C GLN A 16 -2.68 -4.05 -16.44
N PRO A 17 -1.92 -2.96 -16.68
CA PRO A 17 -0.78 -2.57 -15.87
C PRO A 17 -1.26 -1.79 -14.63
N ASN A 18 -2.25 -2.30 -13.91
CA ASN A 18 -2.86 -1.65 -12.75
C ASN A 18 -2.08 -1.93 -11.46
N CYS A 19 -0.76 -1.81 -11.51
CA CYS A 19 0.06 -1.90 -10.32
C CYS A 19 0.91 -0.64 -10.14
N PRO A 20 1.35 -0.32 -8.93
CA PRO A 20 2.36 0.69 -8.70
C PRO A 20 3.66 0.33 -9.42
N ILE A 21 4.24 1.32 -10.07
CA ILE A 21 5.54 1.17 -10.74
C ILE A 21 6.64 1.45 -9.72
N THR A 22 7.56 0.51 -9.57
CA THR A 22 8.78 0.72 -8.78
C THR A 22 9.95 1.00 -9.71
N TYR A 23 10.65 2.10 -9.48
CA TYR A 23 11.89 2.44 -10.20
C TYR A 23 13.10 2.20 -9.29
N LYS A 24 14.12 1.55 -9.82
CA LYS A 24 15.42 1.38 -9.15
C LYS A 24 16.53 1.28 -10.19
N ASP A 25 17.54 2.17 -10.07
CA ASP A 25 18.80 2.14 -10.82
C ASP A 25 18.64 1.95 -12.34
N GLY A 26 17.74 2.70 -12.97
CA GLY A 26 17.53 2.64 -14.41
C GLY A 26 16.58 1.54 -14.87
N TYR A 27 15.91 0.84 -13.95
CA TYR A 27 14.91 -0.19 -14.26
C TYR A 27 13.56 0.12 -13.64
N ILE A 28 12.51 -0.30 -14.32
CA ILE A 28 11.13 -0.28 -13.88
C ILE A 28 10.69 -1.72 -13.61
N TYR A 29 10.00 -1.91 -12.48
CA TYR A 29 9.39 -3.18 -12.08
C TYR A 29 7.88 -2.97 -12.05
N ALA A 30 7.15 -3.75 -12.85
CA ALA A 30 5.71 -3.60 -13.01
C ALA A 30 5.01 -4.96 -13.14
N GLY A 31 3.90 -5.09 -12.45
CA GLY A 31 3.03 -6.26 -12.57
C GLY A 31 1.88 -6.02 -13.52
N PHE A 32 1.37 -7.10 -14.12
CA PHE A 32 0.21 -7.10 -15.01
C PHE A 32 -0.86 -8.02 -14.48
N TRP A 33 -2.10 -7.77 -14.86
CA TRP A 33 -3.25 -8.57 -14.48
C TRP A 33 -4.15 -8.81 -15.69
N ASN A 34 -4.48 -10.09 -15.93
CA ASN A 34 -5.25 -10.51 -17.09
C ASN A 34 -6.54 -11.27 -16.72
N SER A 35 -7.01 -11.14 -15.56
CA SER A 35 -8.17 -11.67 -14.84
C SER A 35 -7.77 -12.62 -13.70
N GLU A 36 -8.73 -12.93 -12.84
CA GLU A 36 -8.54 -13.67 -11.58
C GLU A 36 -7.78 -15.00 -11.72
N ALA A 37 -7.93 -15.72 -12.86
CA ALA A 37 -7.34 -17.05 -13.04
C ALA A 37 -6.42 -17.18 -14.25
N ARG A 38 -6.20 -16.11 -15.01
CA ARG A 38 -5.32 -16.16 -16.20
C ARG A 38 -3.89 -15.82 -15.82
N ASN A 39 -2.97 -16.30 -16.64
CA ASN A 39 -1.57 -15.93 -16.53
C ASN A 39 -1.36 -14.45 -16.87
N ALA A 40 -0.53 -13.81 -16.07
CA ALA A 40 -0.01 -12.47 -16.33
C ALA A 40 1.45 -12.37 -15.86
N ASN A 41 2.15 -11.36 -16.33
CA ASN A 41 3.56 -11.18 -16.08
C ASN A 41 3.84 -10.16 -14.98
N PHE A 42 4.94 -10.38 -14.29
CA PHE A 42 5.73 -9.35 -13.61
C PHE A 42 6.97 -9.09 -14.45
N ALA A 43 7.26 -7.85 -14.79
CA ALA A 43 8.29 -7.48 -15.75
C ALA A 43 9.31 -6.51 -15.13
N CYS A 44 10.58 -6.72 -15.49
CA CYS A 44 11.65 -5.75 -15.30
C CYS A 44 11.99 -5.13 -16.66
N ILE A 45 12.00 -3.82 -16.76
CA ILE A 45 12.15 -3.07 -18.01
C ILE A 45 13.22 -2.00 -17.78
N ASN A 46 14.27 -1.98 -18.61
CA ASN A 46 15.25 -0.89 -18.56
C ASN A 46 14.65 0.41 -19.11
N THR A 47 15.10 1.56 -18.60
CA THR A 47 14.56 2.87 -18.96
C THR A 47 15.38 3.60 -20.05
N ILE A 48 16.37 2.93 -20.63
CA ILE A 48 17.22 3.53 -21.65
C ILE A 48 16.37 3.81 -22.91
N ASP A 49 16.45 5.01 -23.41
CA ASP A 49 15.93 5.41 -24.72
C ASP A 49 17.00 5.07 -25.75
N GLU A 50 16.76 4.06 -26.58
CA GLU A 50 17.72 3.53 -27.56
C GLU A 50 17.58 4.21 -28.93
N ASP A 51 16.43 4.77 -29.23
CA ASP A 51 16.14 5.50 -30.49
C ASP A 51 15.56 6.88 -30.21
N HIS A 52 16.42 7.83 -29.88
CA HIS A 52 16.04 9.22 -29.62
C HIS A 52 15.27 9.94 -30.75
N ALA A 53 15.20 9.33 -31.93
CA ALA A 53 14.41 9.86 -33.05
C ALA A 53 12.96 9.34 -33.07
N SER A 54 12.67 8.29 -32.30
CA SER A 54 11.35 7.67 -32.19
C SER A 54 10.64 8.13 -30.93
N THR A 55 9.34 8.38 -31.00
CA THR A 55 8.45 8.61 -29.86
C THR A 55 7.59 7.38 -29.55
N THR A 56 7.80 6.28 -30.27
CA THR A 56 7.04 5.03 -30.18
C THR A 56 7.95 3.81 -30.23
N GLU A 57 9.20 3.96 -29.85
CA GLU A 57 10.14 2.84 -29.74
C GLU A 57 9.51 1.70 -28.93
N ALA A 58 9.52 0.48 -29.50
CA ALA A 58 9.04 -0.70 -28.81
C ALA A 58 10.05 -1.15 -27.77
N LYS A 59 9.67 -1.12 -26.50
CA LYS A 59 10.51 -1.55 -25.38
C LYS A 59 10.24 -3.00 -25.03
N TYR A 60 11.29 -3.74 -24.72
CA TYR A 60 11.22 -5.14 -24.28
C TYR A 60 11.64 -5.25 -22.81
N SER A 61 11.07 -6.25 -22.11
CA SER A 61 11.49 -6.57 -20.75
C SER A 61 12.91 -7.15 -20.72
N SER A 62 13.67 -6.81 -19.70
CA SER A 62 14.94 -7.47 -19.42
C SER A 62 14.71 -8.90 -18.95
N TRP A 63 13.66 -9.10 -18.16
CA TRP A 63 13.14 -10.40 -17.75
C TRP A 63 11.66 -10.29 -17.38
N THR A 64 10.96 -11.43 -17.41
CA THR A 64 9.58 -11.57 -16.95
C THR A 64 9.42 -12.82 -16.10
N TYR A 65 8.43 -12.80 -15.21
CA TYR A 65 7.96 -13.95 -14.47
C TYR A 65 6.46 -14.08 -14.62
N THR A 66 5.99 -15.24 -15.05
CA THR A 66 4.56 -15.50 -15.33
C THR A 66 3.92 -16.28 -14.20
N ARG A 67 2.70 -15.85 -13.78
CA ARG A 67 1.90 -16.55 -12.78
C ARG A 67 0.40 -16.46 -13.10
N ALA A 68 -0.35 -17.50 -12.73
CA ALA A 68 -1.82 -17.45 -12.73
C ALA A 68 -2.32 -16.45 -11.68
N GLY A 69 -3.36 -15.66 -12.03
CA GLY A 69 -3.84 -14.55 -11.21
C GLY A 69 -3.06 -13.26 -11.39
N GLY A 70 -1.76 -13.35 -11.69
CA GLY A 70 -0.92 -12.20 -11.95
C GLY A 70 -0.62 -11.35 -10.71
N PHE A 71 -0.53 -10.01 -10.91
CA PHE A 71 0.06 -9.06 -9.96
C PHE A 71 -0.78 -7.77 -9.87
N TYR A 72 -2.08 -7.89 -9.59
CA TYR A 72 -2.99 -6.75 -9.58
C TYR A 72 -2.79 -5.87 -8.35
N TRP A 73 -2.49 -4.59 -8.54
CA TRP A 73 -2.18 -3.61 -7.49
C TRP A 73 -0.97 -3.94 -6.62
N ALA A 74 -0.28 -5.03 -6.88
CA ALA A 74 0.88 -5.45 -6.12
C ALA A 74 2.13 -4.66 -6.54
N GLY A 75 2.58 -3.74 -5.70
CA GLY A 75 3.84 -3.02 -5.89
C GLY A 75 5.01 -3.78 -5.29
N ALA A 76 6.14 -3.81 -6.00
CA ALA A 76 7.34 -4.48 -5.54
C ALA A 76 8.17 -3.60 -4.58
N TYR A 77 8.82 -4.23 -3.61
CA TYR A 77 9.94 -3.67 -2.88
C TYR A 77 11.24 -4.12 -3.56
N VAL A 78 12.07 -3.16 -3.98
CA VAL A 78 13.28 -3.46 -4.77
C VAL A 78 14.52 -2.87 -4.08
N THR A 79 15.49 -3.73 -3.82
CA THR A 79 16.81 -3.40 -3.26
C THR A 79 17.88 -3.39 -4.36
N ASP A 80 19.15 -3.29 -3.99
CA ASP A 80 20.26 -3.40 -4.93
C ASP A 80 20.43 -4.83 -5.49
N LYS A 81 19.89 -5.85 -4.81
CA LYS A 81 20.04 -7.26 -5.19
C LYS A 81 18.72 -7.97 -5.46
N LEU A 82 17.64 -7.56 -4.80
CA LEU A 82 16.40 -8.32 -4.75
C LEU A 82 15.21 -7.50 -5.25
N ALA A 83 14.26 -8.18 -5.91
CA ALA A 83 12.92 -7.68 -6.15
C ALA A 83 11.90 -8.60 -5.45
N ILE A 84 11.05 -8.01 -4.58
CA ILE A 84 10.10 -8.74 -3.74
C ILE A 84 8.69 -8.26 -4.07
N VAL A 85 7.79 -9.18 -4.43
CA VAL A 85 6.44 -8.84 -4.87
C VAL A 85 5.43 -9.89 -4.42
N GLY A 86 4.19 -9.47 -4.18
CA GLY A 86 3.05 -10.33 -3.94
C GLY A 86 2.31 -10.73 -5.20
N THR A 87 1.51 -11.80 -5.14
CA THR A 87 0.71 -12.27 -6.26
C THR A 87 -0.76 -12.39 -5.90
N ASP A 88 -1.64 -12.41 -6.91
CA ASP A 88 -3.00 -12.89 -6.74
C ASP A 88 -3.01 -14.42 -6.52
N ASP A 89 -4.11 -14.96 -5.99
CA ASP A 89 -4.24 -16.38 -5.66
C ASP A 89 -4.55 -17.29 -6.86
N GLY A 90 -4.79 -16.71 -8.03
CA GLY A 90 -5.08 -17.45 -9.27
C GLY A 90 -6.48 -18.07 -9.33
N ALA A 91 -7.38 -17.68 -8.43
CA ALA A 91 -8.73 -18.18 -8.34
C ALA A 91 -9.75 -17.04 -8.34
N ARG A 92 -11.02 -17.38 -8.56
CA ARG A 92 -12.11 -16.42 -8.36
C ARG A 92 -12.49 -16.32 -6.88
N GLY A 93 -12.64 -15.13 -6.40
CA GLY A 93 -12.87 -14.84 -4.98
C GLY A 93 -11.55 -14.54 -4.26
N TYR A 94 -11.58 -14.46 -2.93
CA TYR A 94 -10.43 -14.03 -2.14
C TYR A 94 -10.23 -14.95 -0.92
N ASP A 95 -10.63 -16.20 -1.03
CA ASP A 95 -10.68 -17.16 0.06
C ASP A 95 -9.87 -18.44 -0.18
N THR A 96 -9.14 -18.50 -1.30
CA THR A 96 -8.21 -19.60 -1.58
C THR A 96 -6.80 -19.28 -1.05
N ASN A 97 -5.99 -20.31 -0.87
CA ASN A 97 -4.60 -20.20 -0.41
C ASN A 97 -3.62 -20.31 -1.58
N GLY A 98 -3.84 -19.49 -2.61
CA GLY A 98 -3.06 -19.54 -3.85
C GLY A 98 -2.05 -18.41 -4.04
N ALA A 99 -2.11 -17.35 -3.22
CA ALA A 99 -1.17 -16.24 -3.32
C ALA A 99 0.21 -16.59 -2.78
N ALA A 100 1.21 -15.81 -3.17
CA ALA A 100 2.58 -15.97 -2.72
C ALA A 100 3.28 -14.63 -2.54
N LEU A 101 4.27 -14.61 -1.64
CA LEU A 101 5.33 -13.62 -1.59
C LEU A 101 6.52 -14.19 -2.32
N LEU A 102 6.96 -13.54 -3.41
CA LEU A 102 8.05 -13.97 -4.28
C LEU A 102 9.28 -13.11 -4.07
N VAL A 103 10.45 -13.74 -4.09
CA VAL A 103 11.75 -13.07 -4.04
C VAL A 103 12.54 -13.44 -5.29
N PHE A 104 12.97 -12.43 -6.03
CA PHE A 104 13.76 -12.59 -7.25
C PHE A 104 15.15 -11.96 -7.08
N ASP A 105 16.13 -12.53 -7.75
CA ASP A 105 17.32 -11.80 -8.13
C ASP A 105 16.91 -10.63 -9.03
N ARG A 106 17.29 -9.42 -8.67
CA ARG A 106 16.85 -8.19 -9.34
C ARG A 106 17.29 -8.12 -10.81
N ASP A 107 18.51 -8.56 -11.09
CA ASP A 107 19.14 -8.37 -12.38
C ASP A 107 18.76 -9.47 -13.37
N THR A 108 18.62 -10.72 -12.90
CA THR A 108 18.36 -11.88 -13.75
C THR A 108 16.90 -12.31 -13.80
N GLY A 109 16.09 -11.94 -12.79
CA GLY A 109 14.71 -12.42 -12.65
C GLY A 109 14.62 -13.87 -12.16
N GLU A 110 15.75 -14.49 -11.76
CA GLU A 110 15.70 -15.80 -11.14
C GLU A 110 14.91 -15.75 -9.83
N LYS A 111 13.92 -16.65 -9.69
CA LYS A 111 13.18 -16.78 -8.44
C LYS A 111 14.06 -17.48 -7.39
N LEU A 112 14.54 -16.71 -6.42
CA LEU A 112 15.44 -17.19 -5.37
C LEU A 112 14.69 -17.92 -4.27
N ASP A 113 13.47 -17.44 -3.93
CA ASP A 113 12.61 -18.06 -2.94
C ASP A 113 11.15 -17.63 -3.10
N ALA A 114 10.24 -18.33 -2.39
CA ALA A 114 8.84 -17.97 -2.30
C ALA A 114 8.21 -18.50 -1.01
N HIS A 115 7.33 -17.73 -0.40
CA HIS A 115 6.35 -18.23 0.55
C HIS A 115 5.01 -18.38 -0.16
N GLU A 116 4.60 -19.62 -0.38
CA GLU A 116 3.37 -20.01 -1.07
C GLU A 116 2.24 -20.27 -0.09
N GLY A 117 1.01 -20.35 -0.58
CA GLY A 117 -0.14 -20.75 0.24
C GLY A 117 -0.76 -19.61 1.06
N ILE A 118 -0.47 -18.36 0.73
CA ILE A 118 -1.07 -17.20 1.38
C ILE A 118 -2.54 -17.08 0.97
N ARG A 119 -3.41 -16.79 1.93
CA ARG A 119 -4.85 -16.66 1.69
C ARG A 119 -5.19 -15.38 0.95
N GLY A 120 -5.90 -15.51 -0.16
CA GLY A 120 -6.46 -14.45 -1.00
C GLY A 120 -5.41 -13.67 -1.79
N ASP A 121 -5.86 -12.65 -2.51
CA ASP A 121 -4.99 -11.83 -3.37
C ASP A 121 -4.12 -10.89 -2.54
N LEU A 122 -2.83 -10.90 -2.79
CA LEU A 122 -1.88 -9.95 -2.22
C LEU A 122 -1.87 -8.69 -3.10
N ARG A 123 -2.81 -7.79 -2.85
CA ARG A 123 -3.03 -6.55 -3.63
C ARG A 123 -2.59 -5.29 -2.88
N SER A 124 -1.66 -5.40 -1.97
CA SER A 124 -0.91 -4.29 -1.39
C SER A 124 0.49 -4.23 -1.97
N ASN A 125 1.18 -3.11 -1.81
CA ASN A 125 2.63 -3.11 -2.00
C ASN A 125 3.30 -3.92 -0.89
N VAL A 126 4.48 -4.43 -1.19
CA VAL A 126 5.40 -4.89 -0.16
C VAL A 126 6.12 -3.68 0.41
N SER A 127 6.01 -3.44 1.71
CA SER A 127 6.75 -2.39 2.43
C SER A 127 7.83 -3.01 3.31
N HIS A 128 8.90 -2.27 3.58
CA HIS A 128 10.00 -2.69 4.45
C HIS A 128 10.07 -1.77 5.66
N ASP A 129 10.17 -2.36 6.82
CA ASP A 129 10.48 -1.67 8.07
C ASP A 129 11.96 -1.91 8.45
N PRO A 130 12.80 -0.88 8.40
CA PRO A 130 14.23 -1.05 8.68
C PRO A 130 14.54 -1.31 10.15
N GLU A 131 13.61 -1.00 11.08
CA GLU A 131 13.82 -1.23 12.51
C GLU A 131 13.72 -2.72 12.85
N SER A 132 12.70 -3.40 12.35
CA SER A 132 12.52 -4.84 12.53
C SER A 132 13.24 -5.68 11.48
N ASP A 133 13.73 -5.05 10.41
CA ASP A 133 14.32 -5.71 9.23
C ASP A 133 13.37 -6.75 8.60
N ARG A 134 12.09 -6.37 8.44
CA ARG A 134 11.04 -7.24 7.88
C ARG A 134 10.27 -6.54 6.77
N VAL A 135 9.75 -7.31 5.84
CA VAL A 135 8.80 -6.83 4.84
C VAL A 135 7.37 -7.15 5.28
N PHE A 136 6.42 -6.29 4.90
CA PHE A 136 5.02 -6.36 5.31
C PHE A 136 4.09 -6.23 4.11
N PHE A 137 2.91 -6.87 4.19
CA PHE A 137 1.85 -6.77 3.19
C PHE A 137 0.49 -7.14 3.79
N THR A 138 -0.58 -6.83 3.05
CA THR A 138 -1.94 -7.30 3.35
C THR A 138 -2.55 -8.05 2.17
N THR A 139 -3.60 -8.84 2.42
CA THR A 139 -4.33 -9.54 1.37
C THR A 139 -5.83 -9.25 1.40
N LYS A 140 -6.47 -9.40 0.25
CA LYS A 140 -7.95 -9.38 0.17
C LYS A 140 -8.57 -10.57 0.88
N GLY A 141 -7.82 -11.64 1.14
CA GLY A 141 -8.22 -12.77 1.97
C GLY A 141 -8.17 -12.51 3.47
N GLY A 142 -7.81 -11.28 3.88
CA GLY A 142 -7.83 -10.86 5.29
C GLY A 142 -6.61 -11.32 6.10
N ILE A 143 -5.45 -11.33 5.48
CA ILE A 143 -4.16 -11.62 6.13
C ILE A 143 -3.30 -10.36 6.16
N LEU A 144 -2.74 -10.06 7.33
CA LEU A 144 -1.58 -9.21 7.50
C LEU A 144 -0.37 -10.13 7.62
N GLY A 145 0.52 -10.08 6.62
CA GLY A 145 1.72 -10.91 6.56
C GLY A 145 2.99 -10.10 6.77
N ASN A 146 4.01 -10.74 7.32
CA ASN A 146 5.37 -10.22 7.30
C ASN A 146 6.40 -11.34 7.13
N ALA A 147 7.56 -11.00 6.58
CA ALA A 147 8.66 -11.92 6.39
C ALA A 147 10.01 -11.28 6.71
N LYS A 148 10.92 -12.06 7.26
CA LYS A 148 12.33 -11.71 7.36
C LYS A 148 13.06 -12.30 6.17
N ILE A 149 13.83 -11.45 5.48
CA ILE A 149 14.55 -11.83 4.27
C ILE A 149 16.06 -11.79 4.53
N ASP A 150 16.77 -12.79 4.05
CA ASP A 150 18.21 -12.69 3.88
C ASP A 150 18.52 -11.85 2.65
N TRP A 151 18.94 -10.62 2.85
CA TRP A 151 19.17 -9.65 1.78
C TRP A 151 20.33 -9.99 0.84
N GLU A 152 21.18 -10.94 1.22
CA GLU A 152 22.29 -11.41 0.38
C GLU A 152 21.88 -12.58 -0.53
N THR A 153 21.08 -13.53 0.01
CA THR A 153 20.70 -14.75 -0.70
C THR A 153 19.27 -14.75 -1.22
N GLY A 154 18.44 -13.79 -0.80
CA GLY A 154 17.02 -13.73 -1.13
C GLY A 154 16.16 -14.79 -0.44
N LYS A 155 16.69 -15.53 0.55
CA LYS A 155 15.93 -16.56 1.28
C LYS A 155 14.98 -15.94 2.28
N ILE A 156 13.78 -16.48 2.36
CA ILE A 156 12.79 -16.15 3.38
C ILE A 156 13.15 -16.94 4.64
N LEU A 157 13.67 -16.24 5.65
CA LEU A 157 14.18 -16.87 6.88
C LEU A 157 13.08 -17.15 7.89
N ASP A 158 12.04 -16.31 7.90
CA ASP A 158 10.91 -16.41 8.80
C ASP A 158 9.69 -15.73 8.17
N TYR A 159 8.53 -16.34 8.38
CA TYR A 159 7.23 -15.79 7.93
C TYR A 159 6.24 -15.84 9.07
N LYS A 160 5.50 -14.76 9.26
CA LYS A 160 4.40 -14.66 10.23
C LYS A 160 3.18 -14.02 9.59
N GLU A 161 2.01 -14.43 10.06
CA GLU A 161 0.76 -13.82 9.65
C GLU A 161 -0.20 -13.63 10.83
N ALA A 162 -1.09 -12.64 10.68
CA ALA A 162 -2.21 -12.41 11.56
C ALA A 162 -3.49 -12.28 10.75
N VAL A 163 -4.58 -12.84 11.25
CA VAL A 163 -5.90 -12.69 10.66
C VAL A 163 -6.41 -11.27 10.92
N ILE A 164 -6.76 -10.56 9.85
CA ILE A 164 -7.34 -9.21 9.95
C ILE A 164 -8.79 -9.31 10.39
N SER A 165 -9.21 -8.45 11.31
CA SER A 165 -10.62 -8.27 11.65
C SER A 165 -11.06 -6.81 11.54
N ASP A 166 -12.31 -6.62 11.11
CA ASP A 166 -12.93 -5.30 10.96
C ASP A 166 -13.29 -4.65 12.32
N ALA A 167 -13.92 -3.47 12.28
CA ALA A 167 -14.34 -2.76 13.50
C ALA A 167 -15.45 -3.49 14.27
N ASN A 168 -16.21 -4.38 13.62
CA ASN A 168 -17.27 -5.18 14.23
C ASN A 168 -16.79 -6.54 14.75
N GLY A 169 -15.49 -6.85 14.56
CA GLY A 169 -14.89 -8.11 14.98
C GLY A 169 -15.04 -9.26 13.97
N ASN A 170 -15.55 -9.01 12.75
CA ASN A 170 -15.60 -10.03 11.72
C ASN A 170 -14.17 -10.32 11.23
N THR A 171 -13.80 -11.60 11.23
CA THR A 171 -12.47 -12.08 10.83
C THR A 171 -12.32 -12.22 9.31
N TYR A 172 -11.08 -12.33 8.85
CA TYR A 172 -10.74 -12.35 7.42
C TYR A 172 -11.24 -11.11 6.67
N ALA A 173 -11.23 -9.97 7.33
CA ALA A 173 -11.62 -8.71 6.73
C ALA A 173 -10.59 -8.26 5.69
N MET A 174 -11.09 -7.95 4.49
CA MET A 174 -10.25 -7.59 3.34
C MET A 174 -9.39 -6.36 3.61
N SER A 175 -8.15 -6.39 3.15
CA SER A 175 -7.29 -5.21 3.05
C SER A 175 -6.52 -5.22 1.73
N THR A 176 -6.38 -4.03 1.13
CA THR A 176 -5.45 -3.73 0.04
C THR A 176 -4.46 -2.63 0.46
N CYS A 177 -4.52 -2.25 1.73
CA CYS A 177 -3.69 -1.22 2.31
C CYS A 177 -2.25 -1.73 2.46
N THR A 178 -1.28 -1.01 1.92
CA THR A 178 0.13 -1.27 2.24
C THR A 178 0.38 -0.93 3.70
N PRO A 179 0.89 -1.85 4.52
CA PRO A 179 1.15 -1.59 5.93
C PRO A 179 2.18 -0.48 6.11
N SER A 180 1.90 0.43 7.03
CA SER A 180 2.87 1.42 7.53
C SER A 180 3.31 1.00 8.92
N VAL A 181 4.61 0.84 9.11
CA VAL A 181 5.20 0.38 10.37
C VAL A 181 6.03 1.51 10.98
N TYR A 182 5.85 1.74 12.26
CA TYR A 182 6.63 2.72 12.99
C TYR A 182 6.69 2.35 14.47
N ASN A 183 7.90 2.27 15.01
CA ASN A 183 8.18 2.02 16.44
C ASN A 183 7.41 0.79 16.98
N GLY A 184 7.48 -0.34 16.26
CA GLY A 184 6.81 -1.58 16.62
C GLY A 184 5.28 -1.58 16.45
N ARG A 185 4.70 -0.55 15.85
CA ARG A 185 3.25 -0.46 15.55
C ARG A 185 3.02 -0.58 14.05
N ILE A 186 2.00 -1.32 13.66
CA ILE A 186 1.60 -1.55 12.26
C ILE A 186 0.21 -0.98 12.07
N TYR A 187 0.05 -0.11 11.08
CA TYR A 187 -1.19 0.58 10.75
C TYR A 187 -1.68 0.12 9.38
N ILE A 188 -2.91 -0.37 9.31
CA ILE A 188 -3.57 -0.82 8.07
C ILE A 188 -5.00 -0.32 7.98
N GLY A 189 -5.44 -0.10 6.75
CA GLY A 189 -6.85 0.11 6.43
C GLY A 189 -7.57 -1.23 6.21
N VAL A 190 -8.78 -1.35 6.73
CA VAL A 190 -9.56 -2.59 6.69
C VAL A 190 -10.96 -2.34 6.15
N SER A 191 -11.38 -3.18 5.19
CA SER A 191 -12.76 -3.21 4.71
C SER A 191 -13.65 -3.93 5.71
N GLY A 192 -14.87 -3.41 5.86
CA GLY A 192 -15.93 -4.11 6.55
C GLY A 192 -16.69 -5.09 5.63
N THR A 193 -17.95 -5.32 5.96
CA THR A 193 -18.81 -6.30 5.25
C THR A 193 -19.20 -5.92 3.83
N SER A 194 -19.00 -4.67 3.43
CA SER A 194 -19.23 -4.19 2.07
C SER A 194 -18.22 -3.10 1.72
N GLN A 195 -17.47 -3.30 0.66
CA GLN A 195 -16.39 -2.40 0.23
C GLN A 195 -16.86 -0.95 -0.03
N PHE A 196 -18.08 -0.77 -0.52
CA PHE A 196 -18.59 0.54 -0.94
C PHE A 196 -19.71 1.09 -0.06
N GLY A 197 -20.05 0.42 1.03
CA GLY A 197 -21.11 0.86 1.94
C GLY A 197 -20.56 1.70 3.09
N ALA A 198 -21.30 2.76 3.50
CA ALA A 198 -20.93 3.52 4.69
C ALA A 198 -21.15 2.70 5.98
N ASN A 199 -20.27 2.92 6.97
CA ASN A 199 -20.42 2.35 8.33
C ASN A 199 -20.59 0.82 8.35
N ARG A 200 -19.84 0.11 7.49
CA ARG A 200 -19.91 -1.35 7.33
C ARG A 200 -18.86 -2.11 8.14
N GLY A 201 -18.26 -1.48 9.13
CA GLY A 201 -17.16 -2.05 9.91
C GLY A 201 -15.77 -1.70 9.37
N HIS A 202 -15.70 -0.75 8.42
CA HIS A 202 -14.42 -0.22 7.96
C HIS A 202 -13.61 0.33 9.13
N ALA A 203 -12.30 0.13 9.08
CA ALA A 203 -11.44 0.50 10.20
C ALA A 203 -10.04 0.94 9.78
N ILE A 204 -9.43 1.74 10.62
CA ILE A 204 -7.99 1.77 10.80
C ILE A 204 -7.67 0.74 11.89
N ALA A 205 -6.97 -0.33 11.53
CA ALA A 205 -6.56 -1.36 12.48
C ALA A 205 -5.09 -1.18 12.85
N VAL A 206 -4.80 -1.37 14.12
CA VAL A 206 -3.48 -1.20 14.72
C VAL A 206 -3.03 -2.52 15.32
N TYR A 207 -1.83 -2.95 14.98
CA TYR A 207 -1.20 -4.16 15.49
C TYR A 207 0.11 -3.82 16.18
N ASP A 208 0.45 -4.58 17.22
CA ASP A 208 1.79 -4.61 17.80
C ASP A 208 2.64 -5.64 17.06
N LEU A 209 3.85 -5.26 16.68
CA LEU A 209 4.87 -6.18 16.21
C LEU A 209 5.67 -6.68 17.39
N ASN A 210 5.63 -7.98 17.65
CA ASN A 210 6.37 -8.61 18.72
C ASN A 210 7.81 -8.92 18.29
N GLY A 211 8.71 -9.10 19.25
CA GLY A 211 10.14 -9.36 18.98
C GLY A 211 10.43 -10.64 18.18
N ASP A 212 9.51 -11.61 18.15
CA ASP A 212 9.58 -12.82 17.33
C ASP A 212 8.95 -12.66 15.93
N GLY A 213 8.51 -11.46 15.58
CA GLY A 213 7.83 -11.14 14.32
C GLY A 213 6.34 -11.46 14.31
N SER A 214 5.78 -12.08 15.35
CA SER A 214 4.34 -12.25 15.47
C SER A 214 3.63 -10.90 15.64
N MET A 215 2.36 -10.85 15.25
CA MET A 215 1.59 -9.62 15.26
C MET A 215 0.33 -9.79 16.10
N THR A 216 0.13 -8.90 17.04
CA THR A 216 -1.03 -8.91 17.94
C THR A 216 -1.89 -7.69 17.68
N LYS A 217 -3.19 -7.87 17.41
CA LYS A 217 -4.10 -6.76 17.23
C LYS A 217 -4.22 -5.96 18.54
N ALA A 218 -3.84 -4.69 18.49
CA ALA A 218 -4.02 -3.78 19.62
C ALA A 218 -5.47 -3.27 19.67
N TYR A 219 -5.98 -2.74 18.56
CA TYR A 219 -7.37 -2.31 18.42
C TYR A 219 -7.73 -2.05 16.95
N ALA A 220 -9.01 -1.78 16.69
CA ALA A 220 -9.49 -1.21 15.44
C ALA A 220 -10.37 0.00 15.72
N TYR A 221 -10.15 1.07 14.96
CA TYR A 221 -10.95 2.27 14.99
C TYR A 221 -11.88 2.31 13.77
N GLY A 222 -13.19 2.26 14.04
CA GLY A 222 -14.21 2.28 12.99
C GLY A 222 -14.31 3.64 12.32
N ILE A 223 -14.32 3.63 10.98
CA ILE A 223 -14.48 4.83 10.16
C ILE A 223 -15.58 4.63 9.11
N ILE A 224 -16.02 5.72 8.49
CA ILE A 224 -17.21 5.71 7.62
C ILE A 224 -17.01 4.89 6.34
N GLY A 225 -15.81 4.89 5.73
CA GLY A 225 -15.52 4.26 4.46
C GLY A 225 -14.26 3.40 4.50
N TYR A 226 -14.04 2.59 3.46
CA TYR A 226 -12.91 1.67 3.38
C TYR A 226 -11.59 2.41 3.07
N PRO A 227 -10.60 2.40 3.97
CA PRO A 227 -9.28 2.93 3.70
C PRO A 227 -8.43 1.89 2.93
N GLN A 228 -8.21 2.13 1.65
CA GLN A 228 -7.57 1.18 0.73
C GLN A 228 -6.07 1.40 0.56
N THR A 229 -5.57 2.53 0.98
CA THR A 229 -4.23 3.02 0.67
C THR A 229 -3.32 2.98 1.89
N SER A 230 -2.02 3.26 1.68
CA SER A 230 -1.05 3.35 2.78
C SER A 230 -1.39 4.49 3.73
N ALA A 231 -1.27 4.23 5.02
CA ALA A 231 -1.35 5.26 6.03
C ALA A 231 -0.10 6.17 5.98
N MET A 232 -0.31 7.47 6.07
CA MET A 232 0.79 8.40 6.32
C MET A 232 0.98 8.55 7.82
N VAL A 233 2.15 8.18 8.32
CA VAL A 233 2.54 8.34 9.73
C VAL A 233 3.41 9.60 9.84
N THR A 234 3.03 10.53 10.73
CA THR A 234 3.83 11.72 10.99
C THR A 234 4.31 11.78 12.43
N THR A 235 5.59 12.05 12.60
CA THR A 235 6.27 12.27 13.88
C THR A 235 6.45 13.76 14.18
N ALA A 236 5.99 14.66 13.31
CA ALA A 236 6.21 16.10 13.45
C ALA A 236 5.66 16.69 14.76
N TYR A 237 4.65 16.05 15.31
CA TYR A 237 4.02 16.45 16.57
C TYR A 237 4.20 15.40 17.69
N ALA A 238 5.12 14.45 17.50
CA ALA A 238 5.49 13.50 18.53
C ALA A 238 6.30 14.24 19.61
N GLY A 239 5.59 14.67 20.66
CA GLY A 239 6.21 15.24 21.83
C GLY A 239 6.92 14.18 22.69
N GLU A 240 7.28 14.54 23.91
CA GLU A 240 7.89 13.62 24.89
C GLU A 240 6.99 12.42 25.23
N ASP A 241 5.68 12.54 24.97
CA ASP A 241 4.68 11.49 25.19
C ASP A 241 4.68 10.40 24.10
N GLY A 242 5.47 10.56 23.03
CA GLY A 242 5.69 9.57 21.98
C GLY A 242 4.51 9.33 21.04
N TYR A 243 3.49 10.20 21.05
CA TYR A 243 2.38 10.09 20.12
C TYR A 243 2.76 10.43 18.69
N VAL A 244 2.21 9.68 17.74
CA VAL A 244 2.24 9.97 16.31
C VAL A 244 0.83 10.12 15.76
N TYR A 245 0.70 10.76 14.60
CA TYR A 245 -0.56 10.91 13.91
C TYR A 245 -0.56 10.12 12.62
N ILE A 246 -1.63 9.35 12.42
CA ILE A 246 -1.82 8.45 11.29
C ILE A 246 -2.96 9.02 10.44
N TYR A 247 -2.64 9.45 9.21
CA TYR A 247 -3.60 9.98 8.25
C TYR A 247 -3.94 8.91 7.24
N LEU A 248 -5.22 8.60 7.10
CA LEU A 248 -5.66 7.55 6.20
C LEU A 248 -6.91 8.00 5.43
N PRO A 249 -6.81 8.21 4.11
CA PRO A 249 -7.97 8.46 3.27
C PRO A 249 -8.89 7.25 3.21
N TYR A 250 -10.18 7.49 3.02
CA TYR A 250 -11.16 6.41 2.91
C TYR A 250 -11.97 6.52 1.62
N ASN A 251 -12.27 5.37 1.04
CA ASN A 251 -13.02 5.21 -0.19
C ASN A 251 -14.52 5.17 0.09
N TYR A 252 -15.14 6.33 0.02
CA TYR A 252 -16.58 6.57 0.14
C TYR A 252 -16.93 7.87 -0.57
N THR A 253 -18.20 8.15 -0.82
CA THR A 253 -18.65 9.47 -1.28
C THR A 253 -19.36 10.16 -0.14
N PRO A 254 -18.80 11.27 0.40
CA PRO A 254 -17.90 12.24 -0.27
C PRO A 254 -16.40 11.92 -0.22
N GLY A 255 -15.94 10.83 0.39
CA GLY A 255 -14.52 10.60 0.64
C GLY A 255 -14.01 11.47 1.79
N GLY A 256 -12.72 11.40 2.06
CA GLY A 256 -12.11 12.22 3.10
C GLY A 256 -10.82 11.62 3.66
N ILE A 257 -10.31 12.28 4.70
CA ILE A 257 -9.12 11.83 5.44
C ILE A 257 -9.49 11.71 6.91
N SER A 258 -9.32 10.51 7.47
CA SER A 258 -9.38 10.28 8.91
C SER A 258 -8.00 10.40 9.54
N VAL A 259 -7.91 10.88 10.76
CA VAL A 259 -6.69 10.91 11.55
C VAL A 259 -6.86 10.11 12.83
N LEU A 260 -5.85 9.33 13.16
CA LEU A 260 -5.74 8.59 14.41
C LEU A 260 -4.49 9.06 15.14
N LYS A 261 -4.62 9.31 16.46
CA LYS A 261 -3.48 9.56 17.36
C LYS A 261 -3.14 8.27 18.09
N ASP A 262 -1.89 7.81 18.00
CA ASP A 262 -1.46 6.54 18.58
C ASP A 262 -0.03 6.59 19.11
N ARG A 263 0.30 5.64 19.99
CA ARG A 263 1.66 5.38 20.49
C ARG A 263 1.81 3.92 20.90
N PRO A 264 3.02 3.40 21.04
CA PRO A 264 3.25 2.06 21.58
C PRO A 264 2.56 1.82 22.93
N GLY A 265 1.97 0.63 23.08
CA GLY A 265 1.25 0.24 24.28
C GLY A 265 -0.19 0.77 24.42
N GLN A 266 -0.68 1.56 23.45
CA GLN A 266 -2.09 1.96 23.42
C GLN A 266 -2.96 0.79 22.98
N THR A 267 -4.02 0.48 23.75
CA THR A 267 -4.89 -0.70 23.53
C THR A 267 -6.30 -0.34 23.08
N ALA A 268 -6.60 0.95 22.97
CA ALA A 268 -7.88 1.44 22.48
C ALA A 268 -7.69 2.77 21.75
N PRO A 269 -8.54 3.08 20.74
CA PRO A 269 -8.50 4.38 20.10
C PRO A 269 -8.78 5.48 21.11
N LEU A 270 -8.12 6.62 20.97
CA LEU A 270 -8.50 7.80 21.73
C LEU A 270 -9.89 8.29 21.27
N THR A 271 -10.64 8.87 22.18
CA THR A 271 -11.97 9.40 21.87
C THR A 271 -11.89 10.83 21.37
N THR A 272 -12.95 11.33 20.75
CA THR A 272 -13.05 12.72 20.31
C THR A 272 -12.92 13.70 21.48
N THR A 273 -13.38 13.32 22.69
CA THR A 273 -13.30 14.16 23.90
C THR A 273 -11.87 14.37 24.40
N ASN A 274 -10.96 13.44 24.11
CA ASN A 274 -9.54 13.60 24.44
C ASN A 274 -8.69 13.93 23.21
N SER A 275 -9.32 14.39 22.12
CA SER A 275 -8.69 14.85 20.89
C SER A 275 -7.80 13.80 20.21
N GLY A 276 -8.13 12.51 20.35
CA GLY A 276 -7.29 11.44 19.86
C GLY A 276 -7.40 11.16 18.36
N TYR A 277 -8.52 11.50 17.77
CA TYR A 277 -8.73 11.35 16.32
C TYR A 277 -9.89 12.25 15.87
N SER A 278 -9.95 12.52 14.58
CA SER A 278 -11.09 13.17 13.93
C SER A 278 -11.08 12.89 12.44
N GLU A 279 -12.17 13.24 11.78
CA GLU A 279 -12.15 13.47 10.36
C GLU A 279 -11.50 14.82 10.12
N VAL A 280 -10.34 14.81 9.45
CA VAL A 280 -9.55 16.03 9.19
C VAL A 280 -10.11 16.82 8.04
N PHE A 281 -10.62 16.11 7.04
CA PHE A 281 -11.03 16.71 5.78
C PHE A 281 -12.10 15.88 5.10
N THR A 282 -13.19 16.57 4.71
CA THR A 282 -14.22 16.05 3.80
C THR A 282 -14.40 17.01 2.67
N PRO A 283 -14.19 16.59 1.41
CA PRO A 283 -14.40 17.48 0.27
C PRO A 283 -15.89 17.81 0.09
N ALA A 284 -16.18 19.10 -0.10
CA ALA A 284 -17.54 19.55 -0.45
C ALA A 284 -17.85 19.24 -1.91
N ALA A 285 -19.15 19.19 -2.27
CA ALA A 285 -19.57 19.15 -3.66
C ALA A 285 -19.06 20.43 -4.42
N PRO A 286 -18.56 20.32 -5.67
CA PRO A 286 -18.58 19.14 -6.57
C PRO A 286 -17.35 18.23 -6.41
N LEU A 287 -16.47 18.44 -5.42
CA LEU A 287 -15.23 17.69 -5.26
C LEU A 287 -15.41 16.38 -4.50
N ALA A 288 -16.63 16.12 -4.03
CA ALA A 288 -16.98 14.90 -3.28
C ALA A 288 -16.99 13.68 -4.21
N GLN A 289 -16.03 12.76 -4.04
CA GLN A 289 -15.87 11.55 -4.82
C GLN A 289 -15.12 10.46 -4.06
N TYR A 290 -15.12 9.23 -4.57
CA TYR A 290 -14.35 8.12 -4.05
C TYR A 290 -12.85 8.42 -4.05
N CYS A 291 -12.13 7.91 -3.05
CA CYS A 291 -10.69 8.09 -2.92
C CYS A 291 -9.98 6.75 -2.70
N ILE A 292 -9.04 6.44 -3.60
CA ILE A 292 -8.14 5.28 -3.51
C ILE A 292 -6.66 5.68 -3.55
N CYS A 293 -6.34 6.93 -3.23
CA CYS A 293 -4.99 7.47 -3.24
C CYS A 293 -4.50 7.75 -1.83
N SER A 294 -3.23 7.48 -1.56
CA SER A 294 -2.58 7.89 -0.32
C SER A 294 -2.45 9.41 -0.25
N THR A 295 -2.49 9.94 0.97
CA THR A 295 -2.15 11.33 1.26
C THR A 295 -0.64 11.44 1.40
N ILE A 296 -0.08 12.54 0.91
CA ILE A 296 1.32 12.93 1.13
C ILE A 296 1.37 14.30 1.78
N ALA A 297 2.47 14.61 2.44
CA ALA A 297 2.70 15.92 3.03
C ALA A 297 4.01 16.53 2.52
N ASP A 298 4.04 17.85 2.43
CA ASP A 298 5.29 18.58 2.22
C ASP A 298 5.99 18.92 3.56
N GLN A 299 7.16 19.51 3.46
CA GLN A 299 7.96 19.92 4.63
C GLN A 299 7.31 21.03 5.48
N TYR A 300 6.26 21.68 4.98
CA TYR A 300 5.52 22.75 5.66
C TYR A 300 4.23 22.24 6.32
N GLY A 301 3.93 20.94 6.19
CA GLY A 301 2.75 20.30 6.75
C GLY A 301 1.49 20.45 5.90
N THR A 302 1.59 20.89 4.65
CA THR A 302 0.49 20.85 3.70
C THR A 302 0.22 19.41 3.30
N LEU A 303 -1.01 18.94 3.45
CA LEU A 303 -1.45 17.64 2.98
C LEU A 303 -1.96 17.75 1.54
N TYR A 304 -1.55 16.82 0.69
CA TYR A 304 -2.04 16.69 -0.67
C TYR A 304 -2.95 15.50 -0.79
N TYR A 305 -4.17 15.76 -1.25
CA TYR A 305 -5.24 14.78 -1.38
C TYR A 305 -5.82 14.84 -2.80
N LYS A 306 -6.09 13.70 -3.39
CA LYS A 306 -6.83 13.59 -4.63
C LYS A 306 -7.86 12.47 -4.55
N ASN A 307 -8.91 12.59 -5.36
CA ASN A 307 -9.97 11.59 -5.50
C ASN A 307 -10.47 11.55 -6.95
N ASP A 308 -11.52 10.80 -7.22
CA ASP A 308 -12.08 10.62 -8.57
C ASP A 308 -12.77 11.88 -9.14
N SER A 309 -12.77 13.00 -8.43
CA SER A 309 -13.23 14.29 -8.97
C SER A 309 -12.29 14.89 -10.01
N CYS A 310 -11.12 14.30 -10.25
CA CYS A 310 -10.06 14.83 -11.11
C CYS A 310 -9.35 16.08 -10.57
N TYR A 311 -9.58 16.43 -9.30
CA TYR A 311 -8.90 17.55 -8.64
C TYR A 311 -7.86 17.03 -7.64
N MET A 312 -6.75 17.77 -7.57
CA MET A 312 -5.80 17.66 -6.46
C MET A 312 -6.07 18.82 -5.49
N MET A 313 -6.17 18.49 -4.22
CA MET A 313 -6.47 19.45 -3.15
C MET A 313 -5.28 19.57 -2.21
N ALA A 314 -4.83 20.78 -1.96
CA ALA A 314 -3.85 21.09 -0.93
C ALA A 314 -4.60 21.54 0.32
N ILE A 315 -4.31 20.88 1.45
CA ILE A 315 -5.02 21.04 2.71
C ILE A 315 -4.01 21.49 3.76
N THR A 316 -4.30 22.61 4.40
CA THR A 316 -3.48 23.11 5.51
C THR A 316 -4.38 23.57 6.66
N SER A 317 -3.84 23.66 7.86
CA SER A 317 -4.55 24.31 8.97
C SER A 317 -4.86 25.76 8.62
N LYS A 318 -6.01 26.28 9.05
CA LYS A 318 -6.27 27.71 8.95
C LYS A 318 -5.24 28.42 9.82
N ILE A 319 -4.25 29.05 9.17
CA ILE A 319 -3.38 29.99 9.85
C ILE A 319 -4.12 31.33 9.75
N GLU A 320 -4.53 31.87 10.89
CA GLU A 320 -4.95 33.25 11.00
C GLU A 320 -3.70 34.11 10.71
N SER A 321 -3.65 34.69 9.50
CA SER A 321 -2.59 35.57 8.97
C SER A 321 -1.19 34.95 8.79
N LEU A 322 -0.93 34.40 7.61
CA LEU A 322 0.42 34.42 7.02
C LEU A 322 0.57 35.75 6.24
N GLU A 323 1.38 36.65 6.72
CA GLU A 323 1.98 37.65 5.84
C GLU A 323 2.93 36.92 4.90
N ILE A 324 2.50 36.71 3.65
CA ILE A 324 3.35 36.16 2.59
C ILE A 324 4.35 37.25 2.22
N THR A 325 5.54 37.17 2.76
CA THR A 325 6.67 37.95 2.24
C THR A 325 7.10 37.26 0.94
N GLN A 326 6.72 37.82 -0.19
CA GLN A 326 7.28 37.41 -1.49
C GLN A 326 8.76 37.82 -1.52
N TYR A 327 9.65 36.88 -1.75
CA TYR A 327 11.03 37.10 -2.12
C TYR A 327 11.20 37.02 -3.64
#